data_79d3571bbca84a2d68978098919752d6
#
_entry.id   79d3571bbca84a2d68978098919752d6
#
_cell.length_a   1.000
_cell.length_b   1.000
_cell.length_c   1.000
_cell.angle_alpha   90.00
_cell.angle_beta   90.00
_cell.angle_gamma   90.00
#
_symmetry.space_group_name_H-M   'P 1'
#
loop_
_entity.id
_entity.type
_entity.pdbx_description
1 polymer ?
#
loop_
_entity_poly.entity_id
_entity_poly.type
_entity_poly.pdbx_seq_one_letter_code
_entity_poly.pdbx_strand_id
1 'polypeptide(L)'
;RFVVAGKGDVSQVFGIGNLPSNFEHINKYVPDEELAELIQRSKVLVMPYRDATGTQTVQSIFYYEKPIVATNVGCFPEYIEDGIDGIIVPALDAMALRQALEKLLDNDELRRIIGKNGFEKLIYKFSNDEIAKKYMSIFISVSK
;
A
#
# COMPACT_ATOMS: atom_id res chain seq x y z
N ARG A 1 6.36 16.42 -2.94
CA ARG A 1 7.25 15.60 -3.77
C ARG A 1 6.68 14.21 -3.91
N PHE A 2 6.65 13.69 -5.14
CA PHE A 2 6.27 12.30 -5.46
C PHE A 2 7.52 11.51 -5.80
N VAL A 3 7.61 10.29 -5.26
CA VAL A 3 8.69 9.35 -5.58
C VAL A 3 8.07 8.10 -6.17
N VAL A 4 8.50 7.71 -7.37
CA VAL A 4 8.17 6.41 -7.98
C VAL A 4 9.43 5.57 -7.99
N ALA A 5 9.38 4.45 -7.30
CA ALA A 5 10.51 3.55 -7.16
C ALA A 5 10.18 2.19 -7.79
N GLY A 6 11.04 1.72 -8.68
CA GLY A 6 10.87 0.46 -9.38
C GLY A 6 11.47 0.50 -10.78
N LYS A 7 11.75 -0.68 -11.33
CA LYS A 7 12.30 -0.81 -12.67
C LYS A 7 11.23 -0.52 -13.72
N GLY A 8 11.51 0.37 -14.64
CA GLY A 8 10.64 0.73 -15.76
C GLY A 8 10.85 2.17 -16.22
N ASP A 9 10.41 2.49 -17.41
CA ASP A 9 10.48 3.85 -17.94
C ASP A 9 9.12 4.54 -17.79
N VAL A 10 9.00 5.36 -16.75
CA VAL A 10 7.77 6.11 -16.47
C VAL A 10 7.50 7.21 -17.50
N SER A 11 8.51 7.68 -18.24
CA SER A 11 8.33 8.70 -19.28
C SER A 11 7.45 8.18 -20.43
N GLN A 12 7.55 6.91 -20.74
CA GLN A 12 6.70 6.24 -21.75
C GLN A 12 5.25 6.10 -21.27
N VAL A 13 5.04 5.90 -19.98
CA VAL A 13 3.70 5.73 -19.40
C VAL A 13 2.95 7.05 -19.32
N PHE A 14 3.64 8.12 -18.99
CA PHE A 14 3.04 9.45 -18.84
C PHE A 14 2.97 10.26 -20.14
N GLY A 15 3.62 9.78 -21.21
CA GLY A 15 3.68 10.53 -22.48
C GLY A 15 4.38 11.89 -22.37
N ILE A 16 5.11 12.12 -21.28
CA ILE A 16 5.76 13.39 -20.95
C ILE A 16 7.26 13.19 -21.09
N GLY A 17 7.88 13.94 -21.98
CA GLY A 17 9.34 13.92 -22.20
C GLY A 17 10.15 14.41 -20.99
N ASN A 18 9.52 15.14 -20.05
CA ASN A 18 10.12 15.60 -18.80
C ASN A 18 9.14 15.40 -17.65
N LEU A 19 9.61 14.76 -16.58
CA LEU A 19 8.82 14.64 -15.34
C LEU A 19 8.70 16.02 -14.66
N PRO A 20 7.57 16.29 -13.97
CA PRO A 20 7.43 17.51 -13.18
C PRO A 20 8.55 17.63 -12.14
N SER A 21 8.95 18.85 -11.78
CA SER A 21 10.05 19.12 -10.85
C SER A 21 9.84 18.55 -9.43
N ASN A 22 8.59 18.30 -9.07
CA ASN A 22 8.21 17.66 -7.80
C ASN A 22 8.13 16.13 -7.89
N PHE A 23 8.51 15.53 -9.02
CA PHE A 23 8.47 14.10 -9.27
C PHE A 23 9.89 13.52 -9.38
N GLU A 24 10.15 12.44 -8.69
CA GLU A 24 11.41 11.68 -8.71
C GLU A 24 11.15 10.26 -9.15
N HIS A 25 11.94 9.76 -10.07
CA HIS A 25 11.89 8.38 -10.51
C HIS A 25 13.18 7.65 -10.17
N ILE A 26 13.08 6.63 -9.33
CA ILE A 26 14.17 5.71 -8.98
C ILE A 26 14.04 4.48 -9.88
N ASN A 27 14.61 4.56 -11.09
CA ASN A 27 14.52 3.52 -12.12
C ASN A 27 15.54 2.39 -11.89
N LYS A 28 15.32 1.58 -10.88
CA LYS A 28 16.11 0.38 -10.59
C LYS A 28 15.31 -0.63 -9.77
N TYR A 29 15.84 -1.83 -9.64
CA TYR A 29 15.38 -2.72 -8.57
C TYR A 29 15.66 -2.07 -7.21
N VAL A 30 14.66 -2.01 -6.35
CA VAL A 30 14.76 -1.42 -5.01
C VAL A 30 14.95 -2.55 -4.01
N PRO A 31 16.14 -2.66 -3.37
CA PRO A 31 16.38 -3.63 -2.30
C PRO A 31 15.49 -3.36 -1.08
N ASP A 32 15.31 -4.37 -0.24
CA ASP A 32 14.40 -4.29 0.93
C ASP A 32 14.79 -3.17 1.90
N GLU A 33 16.08 -2.95 2.13
CA GLU A 33 16.57 -1.88 3.00
C GLU A 33 16.23 -0.49 2.44
N GLU A 34 16.42 -0.29 1.14
CA GLU A 34 16.08 0.98 0.47
C GLU A 34 14.57 1.18 0.41
N LEU A 35 13.81 0.12 0.19
CA LEU A 35 12.34 0.15 0.24
C LEU A 35 11.85 0.57 1.63
N ALA A 36 12.45 0.01 2.68
CA ALA A 36 12.16 0.36 4.06
C ALA A 36 12.41 1.85 4.35
N GLU A 37 13.53 2.40 3.87
CA GLU A 37 13.83 3.83 4.00
C GLU A 37 12.81 4.70 3.26
N LEU A 38 12.44 4.33 2.03
CA LEU A 38 11.45 5.05 1.25
C LEU A 38 10.09 5.05 1.94
N ILE A 39 9.66 3.91 2.48
CA ILE A 39 8.42 3.80 3.23
C ILE A 39 8.48 4.70 4.47
N GLN A 40 9.53 4.62 5.28
CA GLN A 40 9.65 5.40 6.51
C GLN A 40 9.65 6.91 6.28
N ARG A 41 10.28 7.39 5.20
CA ARG A 41 10.34 8.81 4.82
C ARG A 41 9.05 9.33 4.17
N SER A 42 8.18 8.45 3.73
CA SER A 42 6.94 8.81 3.06
C SER A 42 5.84 9.20 4.06
N LYS A 43 5.02 10.18 3.71
CA LYS A 43 3.81 10.53 4.45
C LYS A 43 2.65 9.61 4.12
N VAL A 44 2.55 9.19 2.85
CA VAL A 44 1.50 8.33 2.31
C VAL A 44 2.12 7.42 1.26
N LEU A 45 1.76 6.15 1.26
CA LEU A 45 2.12 5.20 0.22
C LEU A 45 0.96 5.05 -0.77
N VAL A 46 1.29 4.90 -2.05
CA VAL A 46 0.29 4.84 -3.13
C VAL A 46 0.52 3.59 -3.97
N MET A 47 -0.51 2.78 -4.11
CA MET A 47 -0.52 1.55 -4.89
C MET A 47 -1.58 1.65 -6.01
N PRO A 48 -1.32 2.43 -7.10
CA PRO A 48 -2.31 2.78 -8.11
C PRO A 48 -2.35 1.73 -9.22
N TYR A 49 -2.52 0.48 -8.87
CA TYR A 49 -2.48 -0.63 -9.82
C TYR A 49 -3.73 -0.69 -10.68
N ARG A 50 -3.57 -1.11 -11.91
CA ARG A 50 -4.69 -1.41 -12.83
C ARG A 50 -5.19 -2.83 -12.67
N ASP A 51 -4.29 -3.70 -12.27
CA ASP A 51 -4.52 -5.11 -11.98
C ASP A 51 -3.44 -5.60 -10.99
N ALA A 52 -3.79 -6.51 -10.10
CA ALA A 52 -2.87 -7.08 -9.12
C ALA A 52 -3.30 -8.49 -8.73
N THR A 53 -2.35 -9.42 -8.74
CA THR A 53 -2.57 -10.79 -8.26
C THR A 53 -2.28 -10.94 -6.77
N GLY A 54 -1.29 -10.19 -6.26
CA GLY A 54 -0.90 -10.19 -4.86
C GLY A 54 0.36 -9.33 -4.64
N THR A 55 0.51 -8.80 -3.45
CA THR A 55 1.72 -8.05 -3.07
C THR A 55 1.95 -8.11 -1.58
N GLN A 56 3.21 -8.36 -1.18
CA GLN A 56 3.64 -8.28 0.21
C GLN A 56 3.91 -6.84 0.67
N THR A 57 3.94 -5.88 -0.26
CA THR A 57 4.25 -4.49 0.03
C THR A 57 3.27 -3.87 1.03
N VAL A 58 1.99 -4.27 1.00
CA VAL A 58 0.98 -3.80 1.97
C VAL A 58 1.40 -4.12 3.40
N GLN A 59 1.90 -5.33 3.65
CA GLN A 59 2.35 -5.75 4.97
C GLN A 59 3.56 -4.94 5.43
N SER A 60 4.50 -4.66 4.53
CA SER A 60 5.63 -3.78 4.83
C SER A 60 5.19 -2.35 5.16
N ILE A 61 4.22 -1.81 4.43
CA ILE A 61 3.65 -0.49 4.70
C ILE A 61 2.99 -0.45 6.09
N PHE A 62 2.18 -1.46 6.42
CA PHE A 62 1.54 -1.59 7.72
C PHE A 62 2.55 -1.70 8.86
N TYR A 63 3.64 -2.46 8.65
CA TYR A 63 4.70 -2.60 9.65
C TYR A 63 5.33 -1.26 10.06
N TYR A 64 5.44 -0.32 9.12
CA TYR A 64 5.97 1.02 9.38
C TYR A 64 4.89 2.06 9.76
N GLU A 65 3.69 1.62 10.10
CA GLU A 65 2.56 2.48 10.50
C GLU A 65 2.27 3.59 9.46
N LYS A 66 2.39 3.27 8.17
CA LYS A 66 2.15 4.26 7.11
C LYS A 66 0.77 4.10 6.51
N PRO A 67 0.06 5.21 6.28
CA PRO A 67 -1.20 5.16 5.56
C PRO A 67 -0.97 4.80 4.10
N ILE A 68 -1.88 4.01 3.55
CA ILE A 68 -1.86 3.54 2.17
C ILE A 68 -3.11 4.02 1.43
N VAL A 69 -2.92 4.43 0.18
CA VAL A 69 -4.01 4.57 -0.80
C VAL A 69 -3.79 3.53 -1.88
N ALA A 70 -4.75 2.65 -2.08
CA ALA A 70 -4.67 1.59 -3.09
C ALA A 70 -5.91 1.59 -3.98
N THR A 71 -5.77 1.04 -5.17
CA THR A 71 -6.90 0.84 -6.09
C THR A 71 -7.70 -0.40 -5.72
N ASN A 72 -8.99 -0.40 -6.04
CA ASN A 72 -9.91 -1.52 -5.81
C ASN A 72 -9.69 -2.64 -6.85
N VAL A 73 -8.50 -3.27 -6.82
CA VAL A 73 -8.15 -4.37 -7.74
C VAL A 73 -7.42 -5.48 -7.00
N GLY A 74 -7.55 -6.70 -7.51
CA GLY A 74 -6.85 -7.88 -6.99
C GLY A 74 -7.10 -8.08 -5.51
N CYS A 75 -6.02 -8.31 -4.76
CA CYS A 75 -6.08 -8.63 -3.33
C CYS A 75 -6.18 -7.40 -2.40
N PHE A 76 -6.09 -6.17 -2.91
CA PHE A 76 -6.09 -5.00 -2.03
C PHE A 76 -7.31 -4.89 -1.12
N PRO A 77 -8.57 -5.12 -1.58
CA PRO A 77 -9.73 -5.08 -0.71
C PRO A 77 -9.77 -6.18 0.37
N GLU A 78 -8.99 -7.23 0.21
CA GLU A 78 -8.86 -8.29 1.22
C GLU A 78 -7.91 -7.88 2.35
N TYR A 79 -6.90 -7.07 2.03
CA TYR A 79 -5.89 -6.60 2.99
C TYR A 79 -6.25 -5.27 3.62
N ILE A 80 -6.92 -4.39 2.87
CA ILE A 80 -7.19 -3.00 3.26
C ILE A 80 -8.68 -2.81 3.48
N GLU A 81 -9.06 -2.32 4.64
CA GLU A 81 -10.42 -1.91 4.99
C GLU A 81 -10.54 -0.40 4.79
N ASP A 82 -11.36 -0.02 3.79
CA ASP A 82 -11.47 1.38 3.36
C ASP A 82 -11.87 2.33 4.50
N GLY A 83 -11.10 3.40 4.64
CA GLY A 83 -11.30 4.41 5.68
C GLY A 83 -10.83 4.01 7.08
N ILE A 84 -10.40 2.76 7.31
CA ILE A 84 -9.98 2.25 8.61
C ILE A 84 -8.46 2.08 8.67
N ASP A 85 -7.88 1.26 7.82
CA ASP A 85 -6.43 0.98 7.77
C ASP A 85 -5.77 1.35 6.44
N GLY A 86 -6.54 1.97 5.53
CA GLY A 86 -6.12 2.52 4.27
C GLY A 86 -7.28 3.23 3.57
N ILE A 87 -7.05 3.71 2.37
CA ILE A 87 -8.11 4.23 1.49
C ILE A 87 -8.09 3.44 0.20
N ILE A 88 -9.26 2.95 -0.21
CA ILE A 88 -9.47 2.23 -1.47
C ILE A 88 -10.17 3.16 -2.46
N VAL A 89 -9.60 3.28 -3.66
CA VAL A 89 -10.16 4.10 -4.73
C VAL A 89 -10.41 3.27 -6.00
N PRO A 90 -11.34 3.65 -6.87
CA PRO A 90 -11.50 2.97 -8.15
C PRO A 90 -10.23 3.01 -9.00
N ALA A 91 -9.94 1.92 -9.71
CA ALA A 91 -8.85 1.91 -10.68
C ALA A 91 -9.14 2.88 -11.82
N LEU A 92 -8.09 3.49 -12.37
CA LEU A 92 -8.17 4.47 -13.47
C LEU A 92 -8.95 5.76 -13.12
N ASP A 93 -9.29 5.99 -11.87
CA ASP A 93 -9.92 7.22 -11.40
C ASP A 93 -8.88 8.14 -10.72
N ALA A 94 -8.30 9.02 -11.53
CA ALA A 94 -7.31 9.99 -11.05
C ALA A 94 -7.92 11.02 -10.06
N MET A 95 -9.22 11.31 -10.20
CA MET A 95 -9.89 12.27 -9.32
C MET A 95 -10.10 11.68 -7.93
N ALA A 96 -10.59 10.44 -7.84
CA ALA A 96 -10.71 9.73 -6.56
C ALA A 96 -9.35 9.56 -5.87
N LEU A 97 -8.31 9.21 -6.63
CA LEU A 97 -6.95 9.10 -6.11
C LEU A 97 -6.45 10.45 -5.55
N ARG A 98 -6.66 11.54 -6.28
CA ARG A 98 -6.30 12.88 -5.84
C ARG A 98 -7.00 13.25 -4.53
N GLN A 99 -8.31 13.06 -4.45
CA GLN A 99 -9.11 13.38 -3.25
C GLN A 99 -8.64 12.57 -2.02
N ALA A 100 -8.34 11.28 -2.21
CA ALA A 100 -7.80 10.43 -1.16
C ALA A 100 -6.44 10.93 -0.65
N LEU A 101 -5.56 11.34 -1.57
CA LEU A 101 -4.25 11.90 -1.22
C LEU A 101 -4.37 13.24 -0.50
N GLU A 102 -5.18 14.17 -1.01
CA GLU A 102 -5.43 15.46 -0.36
C GLU A 102 -5.97 15.26 1.07
N LYS A 103 -6.98 14.38 1.24
CA LYS A 103 -7.54 14.04 2.55
C LYS A 103 -6.48 13.57 3.55
N LEU A 104 -5.55 12.71 3.11
CA LEU A 104 -4.47 12.22 3.98
C LEU A 104 -3.37 13.26 4.18
N LEU A 105 -2.98 14.02 3.15
CA LEU A 105 -1.88 14.97 3.25
C LEU A 105 -2.22 16.15 4.14
N ASP A 106 -3.49 16.56 4.18
CA ASP A 106 -3.99 17.69 4.95
C ASP A 106 -4.36 17.33 6.40
N ASN A 107 -4.31 16.04 6.78
CA ASN A 107 -4.74 15.58 8.10
C ASN A 107 -3.71 14.62 8.74
N ASP A 108 -2.82 15.18 9.56
CA ASP A 108 -1.77 14.41 10.26
C ASP A 108 -2.35 13.36 11.21
N GLU A 109 -3.43 13.69 11.90
CA GLU A 109 -4.08 12.78 12.84
C GLU A 109 -4.72 11.60 12.13
N LEU A 110 -5.40 11.84 11.01
CA LEU A 110 -5.97 10.77 10.20
C LEU A 110 -4.89 9.83 9.68
N ARG A 111 -3.75 10.38 9.22
CA ARG A 111 -2.60 9.54 8.79
C ARG A 111 -2.11 8.64 9.93
N ARG A 112 -1.98 9.20 11.13
CA ARG A 112 -1.55 8.47 12.31
C ARG A 112 -2.51 7.36 12.69
N ILE A 113 -3.82 7.65 12.68
CA ILE A 113 -4.86 6.66 13.00
C ILE A 113 -4.85 5.51 11.99
N ILE A 114 -4.90 5.83 10.69
CA ILE A 114 -4.92 4.81 9.63
C ILE A 114 -3.65 3.95 9.66
N GLY A 115 -2.47 4.58 9.81
CA GLY A 115 -1.21 3.84 9.88
C GLY A 115 -1.17 2.90 11.08
N LYS A 116 -1.60 3.37 12.25
CA LYS A 116 -1.68 2.56 13.47
C LYS A 116 -2.65 1.39 13.32
N ASN A 117 -3.81 1.62 12.76
CA ASN A 117 -4.80 0.55 12.52
C ASN A 117 -4.23 -0.54 11.59
N GLY A 118 -3.49 -0.13 10.54
CA GLY A 118 -2.80 -1.07 9.66
C GLY A 118 -1.78 -1.93 10.40
N PHE A 119 -0.96 -1.32 11.26
CA PHE A 119 0.00 -2.04 12.10
C PHE A 119 -0.69 -3.01 13.07
N GLU A 120 -1.74 -2.58 13.76
CA GLU A 120 -2.51 -3.43 14.66
C GLU A 120 -3.12 -4.63 13.91
N LYS A 121 -3.70 -4.38 12.74
CA LYS A 121 -4.21 -5.46 11.87
C LYS A 121 -3.11 -6.44 11.47
N LEU A 122 -1.91 -5.95 11.12
CA LEU A 122 -0.77 -6.80 10.78
C LEU A 122 -0.41 -7.73 11.95
N ILE A 123 -0.27 -7.18 13.15
CA ILE A 123 0.14 -7.93 14.34
C ILE A 123 -0.93 -8.93 14.77
N TYR A 124 -2.21 -8.57 14.72
CA TYR A 124 -3.28 -9.43 15.25
C TYR A 124 -3.86 -10.39 14.20
N LYS A 125 -4.07 -9.96 12.96
CA LYS A 125 -4.72 -10.81 11.93
C LYS A 125 -3.75 -11.63 11.10
N PHE A 126 -2.53 -11.13 10.90
CA PHE A 126 -1.51 -11.74 10.04
C PHE A 126 -0.32 -12.29 10.82
N SER A 127 -0.44 -12.43 12.15
CA SER A 127 0.59 -13.09 12.94
C SER A 127 0.71 -14.57 12.57
N ASN A 128 1.90 -15.11 12.70
CA ASN A 128 2.16 -16.52 12.43
C ASN A 128 1.24 -17.43 13.27
N ASP A 129 0.95 -17.04 14.52
CA ASP A 129 0.07 -17.78 15.42
C ASP A 129 -1.38 -17.83 14.90
N GLU A 130 -1.93 -16.72 14.46
CA GLU A 130 -3.28 -16.66 13.91
C GLU A 130 -3.39 -17.42 12.57
N ILE A 131 -2.36 -17.31 11.74
CA ILE A 131 -2.29 -18.08 10.49
C ILE A 131 -2.23 -19.59 10.82
N ALA A 132 -1.36 -20.00 11.75
CA ALA A 132 -1.25 -21.40 12.17
C ALA A 132 -2.58 -21.96 12.74
N LYS A 133 -3.29 -21.18 13.59
CA LYS A 133 -4.61 -21.55 14.09
C LYS A 133 -5.62 -21.79 12.98
N LYS A 134 -5.67 -20.92 11.98
CA LYS A 134 -6.56 -21.04 10.82
C LYS A 134 -6.24 -22.30 10.02
N TYR A 135 -4.96 -22.57 9.73
CA TYR A 135 -4.58 -23.81 9.05
C TYR A 135 -4.99 -25.05 9.86
N MET A 136 -4.69 -25.09 11.15
CA MET A 136 -5.07 -26.20 12.02
C MET A 136 -6.59 -26.43 12.04
N SER A 137 -7.40 -25.38 12.07
CA SER A 137 -8.86 -25.49 12.03
C SER A 137 -9.35 -26.14 10.73
N ILE A 138 -8.74 -25.79 9.59
CA ILE A 138 -9.06 -26.39 8.28
C ILE A 138 -8.69 -27.87 8.28
N PHE A 139 -7.48 -28.25 8.70
CA PHE A 139 -7.04 -29.63 8.76
C PHE A 139 -7.96 -30.50 9.63
N ILE A 140 -8.35 -30.01 10.81
CA ILE A 140 -9.28 -30.72 11.69
C ILE A 140 -10.68 -30.91 11.04
N SER A 141 -11.14 -29.90 10.30
CA SER A 141 -12.44 -29.96 9.63
C SER A 141 -12.50 -30.97 8.48
N VAL A 142 -11.38 -31.19 7.80
CA VAL A 142 -11.27 -32.11 6.64
C VAL A 142 -10.96 -33.57 7.10
N SER A 143 -10.47 -33.75 8.32
CA SER A 143 -10.10 -35.07 8.88
C SER A 143 -11.26 -35.82 9.52
N LYS A 144 -12.48 -35.29 9.42
CA LYS A 144 -13.74 -35.94 9.84
C LYS A 144 -14.49 -36.47 8.63
#